data_7d2956d444341c4583270eab3870b899
#
_entry.id   7d2956d444341c4583270eab3870b899
#
_cell.length_a   1.000
_cell.length_b   1.000
_cell.length_c   1.000
_cell.angle_alpha   90.00
_cell.angle_beta   90.00
_cell.angle_gamma   90.00
#
_symmetry.space_group_name_H-M   'P 1'
#
loop_
_entity.id
_entity.type
_entity.pdbx_description
1 polymer ?
#
loop_
_entity_poly.entity_id
_entity_poly.type
_entity_poly.pdbx_seq_one_letter_code
_entity_poly.pdbx_strand_id
1 'polypeptide(L)'
;MHVVTGATLDRWTALSDEDVVTRVLEGQTGLYEVLMRRYNERIYRAARSIVRDEDEAEDVMQQAYVNAYFHLRQFDRRARFSTWLTKIAIHEAMARVRKRGRYDAVDFTEEENQAVERHPSRNPEHHAFAGELRALLETSIDELPDGLREVFMLREVEGLNTAETAECLGVSEDVVKTRLSRSRASLRNLLGERAGIVAPDAFRFPQPRCDRVVAAVFARIG
;
A
#
# COMPACT_ATOMS: atom_id res chain seq x y z
N MET A 1 -14.38 -10.72 28.62
CA MET A 1 -13.80 -9.86 27.57
C MET A 1 -14.96 -9.08 26.96
N HIS A 2 -15.11 -7.78 27.30
CA HIS A 2 -16.22 -6.97 26.79
C HIS A 2 -15.82 -6.43 25.40
N VAL A 3 -16.49 -6.96 24.37
CA VAL A 3 -16.49 -6.34 23.04
C VAL A 3 -17.25 -5.03 23.15
N VAL A 4 -16.61 -3.93 22.76
CA VAL A 4 -17.22 -2.61 22.82
C VAL A 4 -18.35 -2.54 21.79
N THR A 5 -19.57 -2.30 22.20
CA THR A 5 -20.74 -2.20 21.31
C THR A 5 -20.62 -0.95 20.42
N GLY A 6 -21.13 -1.00 19.17
CA GLY A 6 -20.96 0.02 18.12
C GLY A 6 -21.23 1.47 18.55
N ALA A 7 -22.25 1.74 19.38
CA ALA A 7 -22.55 3.07 19.88
C ALA A 7 -21.48 3.65 20.84
N THR A 8 -20.65 2.79 21.43
CA THR A 8 -19.56 3.19 22.32
C THR A 8 -18.29 3.49 21.51
N LEU A 9 -18.10 2.86 20.36
CA LEU A 9 -16.96 3.08 19.48
C LEU A 9 -16.93 4.50 18.91
N ASP A 10 -18.07 5.06 18.51
CA ASP A 10 -18.15 6.42 17.94
C ASP A 10 -17.60 7.50 18.89
N ARG A 11 -17.79 7.31 20.20
CA ARG A 11 -17.25 8.23 21.21
C ARG A 11 -15.72 8.18 21.30
N TRP A 12 -15.11 7.04 20.99
CA TRP A 12 -13.68 6.81 21.13
C TRP A 12 -12.90 7.02 19.82
N THR A 13 -13.59 7.13 18.68
CA THR A 13 -12.96 7.43 17.38
C THR A 13 -12.35 8.83 17.31
N ALA A 14 -12.81 9.76 18.18
CA ALA A 14 -12.28 11.12 18.28
C ALA A 14 -10.98 11.23 19.09
N LEU A 15 -10.58 10.17 19.82
CA LEU A 15 -9.32 10.18 20.59
C LEU A 15 -8.10 10.10 19.68
N SER A 16 -7.01 10.74 20.11
CA SER A 16 -5.70 10.52 19.48
C SER A 16 -5.20 9.09 19.73
N ASP A 17 -4.27 8.61 18.90
CA ASP A 17 -3.67 7.30 19.10
C ASP A 17 -2.96 7.20 20.46
N GLU A 18 -2.27 8.28 20.83
CA GLU A 18 -1.54 8.39 22.09
C GLU A 18 -2.46 8.30 23.30
N ASP A 19 -3.66 8.90 23.22
CA ASP A 19 -4.66 8.81 24.29
C ASP A 19 -5.22 7.40 24.40
N VAL A 20 -5.50 6.77 23.26
CA VAL A 20 -5.96 5.37 23.24
C VAL A 20 -4.90 4.45 23.84
N VAL A 21 -3.63 4.58 23.38
CA VAL A 21 -2.51 3.80 23.92
C VAL A 21 -2.38 3.98 25.43
N THR A 22 -2.43 5.22 25.92
CA THR A 22 -2.34 5.51 27.35
C THR A 22 -3.42 4.78 28.14
N ARG A 23 -4.66 4.88 27.70
CA ARG A 23 -5.82 4.23 28.38
C ARG A 23 -5.75 2.71 28.33
N VAL A 24 -5.28 2.13 27.21
CA VAL A 24 -5.06 0.68 27.10
C VAL A 24 -4.01 0.22 28.12
N LEU A 25 -2.92 0.99 28.27
CA LEU A 25 -1.87 0.71 29.26
C LEU A 25 -2.35 0.88 30.73
N GLU A 26 -3.36 1.73 30.94
CA GLU A 26 -4.06 1.91 32.24
C GLU A 26 -5.11 0.83 32.54
N GLY A 27 -5.24 -0.18 31.65
CA GLY A 27 -6.11 -1.34 31.84
C GLY A 27 -7.45 -1.28 31.09
N GLN A 28 -7.72 -0.21 30.30
CA GLN A 28 -8.89 -0.14 29.43
C GLN A 28 -8.65 -0.94 28.13
N THR A 29 -8.37 -2.22 28.25
CA THR A 29 -7.95 -3.10 27.14
C THR A 29 -8.91 -3.08 25.94
N GLY A 30 -10.21 -2.95 26.17
CA GLY A 30 -11.22 -2.89 25.11
C GLY A 30 -11.01 -1.74 24.11
N LEU A 31 -10.34 -0.65 24.53
CA LEU A 31 -10.04 0.47 23.63
C LEU A 31 -9.00 0.12 22.56
N TYR A 32 -8.26 -0.98 22.72
CA TYR A 32 -7.34 -1.43 21.68
C TYR A 32 -8.07 -1.71 20.36
N GLU A 33 -9.34 -2.11 20.39
CA GLU A 33 -10.19 -2.27 19.21
C GLU A 33 -10.26 -1.01 18.35
N VAL A 34 -10.21 0.18 18.95
CA VAL A 34 -10.22 1.46 18.21
C VAL A 34 -8.98 1.55 17.29
N LEU A 35 -7.80 1.21 17.80
CA LEU A 35 -6.57 1.19 17.00
C LEU A 35 -6.61 0.11 15.93
N MET A 36 -7.12 -1.07 16.25
CA MET A 36 -7.27 -2.15 15.28
C MET A 36 -8.15 -1.70 14.11
N ARG A 37 -9.37 -1.22 14.37
CA ARG A 37 -10.30 -0.78 13.33
C ARG A 37 -9.77 0.39 12.51
N ARG A 38 -9.05 1.33 13.15
CA ARG A 38 -8.44 2.49 12.48
C ARG A 38 -7.36 2.09 11.48
N TYR A 39 -6.61 1.03 11.75
CA TYR A 39 -5.44 0.63 10.97
C TYR A 39 -5.56 -0.70 10.24
N ASN A 40 -6.70 -1.42 10.35
CA ASN A 40 -6.88 -2.71 9.71
C ASN A 40 -6.54 -2.70 8.22
N GLU A 41 -7.10 -1.76 7.48
CA GLU A 41 -6.87 -1.67 6.03
C GLU A 41 -5.40 -1.40 5.70
N ARG A 42 -4.76 -0.52 6.46
CA ARG A 42 -3.33 -0.19 6.32
C ARG A 42 -2.44 -1.41 6.57
N ILE A 43 -2.68 -2.10 7.68
CA ILE A 43 -1.88 -3.25 8.08
C ILE A 43 -2.08 -4.42 7.12
N TYR A 44 -3.33 -4.65 6.68
CA TYR A 44 -3.63 -5.63 5.66
C TYR A 44 -2.88 -5.36 4.35
N ARG A 45 -2.94 -4.13 3.80
CA ARG A 45 -2.23 -3.77 2.57
C ARG A 45 -0.73 -3.93 2.69
N ALA A 46 -0.14 -3.50 3.82
CA ALA A 46 1.28 -3.66 4.07
C ALA A 46 1.68 -5.15 4.11
N ALA A 47 0.93 -5.98 4.83
CA ALA A 47 1.17 -7.42 4.89
C ALA A 47 0.99 -8.08 3.52
N ARG A 48 -0.14 -7.83 2.83
CA ARG A 48 -0.48 -8.40 1.52
C ARG A 48 0.56 -8.08 0.45
N SER A 49 1.16 -6.88 0.51
CA SER A 49 2.21 -6.48 -0.44
C SER A 49 3.48 -7.35 -0.33
N ILE A 50 3.68 -8.04 0.79
CA ILE A 50 4.85 -8.88 1.05
C ILE A 50 4.50 -10.36 0.87
N VAL A 51 3.44 -10.85 1.53
CA VAL A 51 3.12 -12.29 1.52
C VAL A 51 2.39 -12.75 0.25
N ARG A 52 1.72 -11.84 -0.48
CA ARG A 52 0.99 -12.07 -1.74
C ARG A 52 -0.22 -13.01 -1.64
N ASP A 53 -0.61 -13.39 -0.47
CA ASP A 53 -1.73 -14.27 -0.17
C ASP A 53 -2.65 -13.59 0.85
N GLU A 54 -3.95 -13.68 0.66
CA GLU A 54 -4.94 -12.97 1.48
C GLU A 54 -5.05 -13.58 2.87
N ASP A 55 -5.13 -14.91 2.97
CA ASP A 55 -5.27 -15.61 4.24
C ASP A 55 -4.01 -15.40 5.10
N GLU A 56 -2.86 -15.45 4.46
CA GLU A 56 -1.60 -15.16 5.16
C GLU A 56 -1.47 -13.70 5.59
N ALA A 57 -1.97 -12.77 4.80
CA ALA A 57 -1.97 -11.36 5.17
C ALA A 57 -2.85 -11.13 6.40
N GLU A 58 -4.00 -11.81 6.51
CA GLU A 58 -4.83 -11.77 7.72
C GLU A 58 -4.12 -12.38 8.93
N ASP A 59 -3.44 -13.50 8.76
CA ASP A 59 -2.65 -14.11 9.82
C ASP A 59 -1.50 -13.22 10.29
N VAL A 60 -0.78 -12.57 9.34
CA VAL A 60 0.26 -11.58 9.65
C VAL A 60 -0.33 -10.42 10.42
N MET A 61 -1.48 -9.92 9.98
CA MET A 61 -2.17 -8.81 10.64
C MET A 61 -2.55 -9.16 12.07
N GLN A 62 -3.12 -10.35 12.31
CA GLN A 62 -3.47 -10.83 13.65
C GLN A 62 -2.23 -10.91 14.54
N GLN A 63 -1.16 -11.54 14.04
CA GLN A 63 0.09 -11.67 14.80
C GLN A 63 0.72 -10.30 15.09
N ALA A 64 0.68 -9.37 14.12
CA ALA A 64 1.20 -8.02 14.29
C ALA A 64 0.45 -7.26 15.40
N TYR A 65 -0.88 -7.39 15.47
CA TYR A 65 -1.66 -6.79 16.57
C TYR A 65 -1.35 -7.41 17.92
N VAL A 66 -1.20 -8.71 17.99
CA VAL A 66 -0.82 -9.40 19.22
C VAL A 66 0.57 -8.92 19.67
N ASN A 67 1.54 -8.90 18.76
CA ASN A 67 2.89 -8.43 19.04
C ASN A 67 2.90 -6.95 19.48
N ALA A 68 2.14 -6.09 18.77
CA ALA A 68 2.01 -4.68 19.11
C ALA A 68 1.40 -4.49 20.52
N TYR A 69 0.37 -5.26 20.87
CA TYR A 69 -0.24 -5.20 22.18
C TYR A 69 0.74 -5.54 23.32
N PHE A 70 1.50 -6.62 23.18
CA PHE A 70 2.47 -7.02 24.19
C PHE A 70 3.66 -6.06 24.31
N HIS A 71 3.98 -5.35 23.21
CA HIS A 71 5.06 -4.37 23.16
C HIS A 71 4.58 -2.92 23.25
N LEU A 72 3.31 -2.69 23.57
CA LEU A 72 2.67 -1.36 23.55
C LEU A 72 3.40 -0.35 24.47
N ARG A 73 3.98 -0.82 25.57
CA ARG A 73 4.80 0.00 26.48
C ARG A 73 6.11 0.49 25.85
N GLN A 74 6.55 -0.11 24.76
CA GLN A 74 7.78 0.26 24.05
C GLN A 74 7.49 1.33 22.96
N PHE A 75 6.23 1.66 22.74
CA PHE A 75 5.87 2.76 21.85
C PHE A 75 6.25 4.10 22.50
N ASP A 76 7.40 4.65 22.11
CA ASP A 76 8.03 5.83 22.71
C ASP A 76 7.55 7.17 22.10
N ARG A 77 6.59 7.14 21.18
CA ARG A 77 5.99 8.31 20.50
C ARG A 77 6.98 9.12 19.62
N ARG A 78 8.18 8.60 19.30
CA ARG A 78 9.10 9.24 18.37
C ARG A 78 8.61 9.17 16.92
N ALA A 79 7.84 8.14 16.60
CA ALA A 79 7.13 7.99 15.34
C ALA A 79 5.62 7.96 15.58
N ARG A 80 4.83 8.12 14.51
CA ARG A 80 3.37 7.91 14.60
C ARG A 80 3.08 6.46 14.96
N PHE A 81 2.02 6.22 15.74
CA PHE A 81 1.59 4.87 16.09
C PHE A 81 1.38 4.01 14.85
N SER A 82 0.78 4.58 13.80
CA SER A 82 0.60 3.90 12.51
C SER A 82 1.91 3.40 11.89
N THR A 83 2.98 4.21 11.92
CA THR A 83 4.29 3.82 11.39
C THR A 83 4.91 2.70 12.23
N TRP A 84 4.86 2.83 13.55
CA TRP A 84 5.36 1.81 14.48
C TRP A 84 4.65 0.47 14.30
N LEU A 85 3.31 0.49 14.20
CA LEU A 85 2.51 -0.71 13.97
C LEU A 85 2.76 -1.33 12.58
N THR A 86 2.86 -0.50 11.54
CA THR A 86 3.17 -0.96 10.18
C THR A 86 4.52 -1.66 10.14
N LYS A 87 5.53 -1.14 10.83
CA LYS A 87 6.85 -1.78 10.96
C LYS A 87 6.76 -3.16 11.58
N ILE A 88 5.97 -3.34 12.63
CA ILE A 88 5.75 -4.66 13.25
C ILE A 88 5.14 -5.62 12.22
N ALA A 89 4.12 -5.20 11.48
CA ALA A 89 3.47 -6.04 10.47
C ALA A 89 4.41 -6.42 9.33
N ILE A 90 5.22 -5.49 8.85
CA ILE A 90 6.23 -5.75 7.81
C ILE A 90 7.26 -6.78 8.31
N HIS A 91 7.78 -6.62 9.52
CA HIS A 91 8.74 -7.55 10.08
C HIS A 91 8.14 -8.97 10.22
N GLU A 92 6.88 -9.07 10.63
CA GLU A 92 6.17 -10.35 10.71
C GLU A 92 5.99 -10.98 9.33
N ALA A 93 5.54 -10.21 8.34
CA ALA A 93 5.39 -10.65 6.95
C ALA A 93 6.72 -11.15 6.36
N MET A 94 7.77 -10.37 6.52
CA MET A 94 9.12 -10.74 6.06
C MET A 94 9.65 -12.00 6.75
N ALA A 95 9.38 -12.16 8.06
CA ALA A 95 9.78 -13.37 8.78
C ALA A 95 9.09 -14.62 8.20
N ARG A 96 7.80 -14.52 7.84
CA ARG A 96 7.07 -15.62 7.19
C ARG A 96 7.64 -15.95 5.80
N VAL A 97 7.89 -14.94 4.98
CA VAL A 97 8.47 -15.14 3.65
C VAL A 97 9.86 -15.77 3.73
N ARG A 98 10.72 -15.29 4.64
CA ARG A 98 12.04 -15.92 4.89
C ARG A 98 11.92 -17.38 5.31
N LYS A 99 10.99 -17.70 6.20
CA LYS A 99 10.75 -19.08 6.65
C LYS A 99 10.32 -20.00 5.49
N ARG A 100 9.73 -19.45 4.42
CA ARG A 100 9.38 -20.20 3.19
C ARG A 100 10.53 -20.36 2.21
N GLY A 101 11.71 -19.84 2.49
CA GLY A 101 12.85 -19.90 1.58
C GLY A 101 12.70 -19.00 0.33
N ARG A 102 11.76 -18.04 0.33
CA ARG A 102 11.54 -17.11 -0.79
C ARG A 102 12.36 -15.82 -0.72
N TYR A 103 13.03 -15.58 0.39
CA TYR A 103 13.87 -14.40 0.60
C TYR A 103 15.35 -14.81 0.61
N ASP A 104 15.80 -15.52 -0.40
CA ASP A 104 17.21 -15.50 -0.72
C ASP A 104 17.53 -14.12 -1.29
N ALA A 105 18.61 -13.53 -0.81
CA ALA A 105 19.04 -12.20 -1.17
C ALA A 105 18.97 -12.01 -2.69
N VAL A 106 17.93 -11.36 -3.18
CA VAL A 106 17.81 -11.03 -4.59
C VAL A 106 18.68 -9.82 -4.81
N ASP A 107 19.94 -10.08 -5.07
CA ASP A 107 20.73 -9.25 -5.96
C ASP A 107 20.01 -9.28 -7.31
N PHE A 108 19.38 -8.16 -7.67
CA PHE A 108 18.64 -8.04 -8.93
C PHE A 108 19.61 -8.05 -10.11
N THR A 109 19.99 -9.23 -10.55
CA THR A 109 20.31 -9.47 -11.95
C THR A 109 18.99 -9.64 -12.70
N GLU A 110 18.92 -9.00 -13.86
CA GLU A 110 17.78 -8.94 -14.76
C GLU A 110 17.38 -10.33 -15.27
N GLU A 111 16.61 -11.10 -14.54
CA GLU A 111 15.88 -12.26 -15.10
C GLU A 111 15.12 -12.95 -13.95
N GLU A 112 13.81 -12.75 -13.92
CA GLU A 112 12.83 -13.84 -13.72
C GLU A 112 11.42 -13.28 -13.53
N ASN A 113 10.71 -13.37 -14.65
CA ASN A 113 9.28 -13.17 -14.73
C ASN A 113 8.61 -14.53 -14.45
N GLN A 114 8.24 -14.82 -13.19
CA GLN A 114 7.37 -15.97 -12.91
C GLN A 114 5.96 -15.48 -12.62
N ALA A 115 5.08 -15.80 -13.54
CA ALA A 115 3.64 -15.58 -13.45
C ALA A 115 3.05 -16.45 -12.33
N VAL A 116 2.35 -15.82 -11.38
CA VAL A 116 1.56 -16.50 -10.36
C VAL A 116 0.09 -16.47 -10.79
N GLU A 117 -0.56 -17.63 -10.75
CA GLU A 117 -1.96 -17.83 -11.11
C GLU A 117 -2.93 -16.99 -10.26
N ARG A 118 -3.99 -16.52 -10.91
CA ARG A 118 -4.96 -15.56 -10.37
C ARG A 118 -6.23 -16.22 -9.88
N HIS A 119 -6.76 -15.76 -8.76
CA HIS A 119 -8.18 -15.94 -8.44
C HIS A 119 -8.96 -14.65 -8.73
N PRO A 120 -10.10 -14.74 -9.45
CA PRO A 120 -10.92 -13.57 -9.76
C PRO A 120 -11.94 -13.30 -8.65
N SER A 121 -11.99 -12.07 -8.17
CA SER A 121 -13.03 -11.58 -7.27
C SER A 121 -14.21 -10.99 -8.07
N ARG A 122 -15.43 -11.24 -7.59
CA ARG A 122 -16.72 -11.07 -8.28
C ARG A 122 -17.47 -9.78 -7.90
N ASN A 123 -17.93 -9.00 -8.93
CA ASN A 123 -19.31 -8.55 -9.21
C ASN A 123 -19.88 -7.23 -8.63
N PRO A 124 -21.00 -6.60 -9.21
CA PRO A 124 -21.29 -6.12 -10.58
C PRO A 124 -21.80 -4.66 -10.69
N GLU A 125 -21.82 -4.18 -11.87
CA GLU A 125 -22.58 -3.25 -12.73
C GLU A 125 -22.75 -1.76 -12.44
N HIS A 126 -22.80 -1.19 -11.25
CA HIS A 126 -22.87 0.29 -11.11
C HIS A 126 -21.58 0.97 -10.63
N HIS A 127 -20.57 0.17 -10.35
CA HIS A 127 -19.18 0.60 -10.15
C HIS A 127 -18.24 0.10 -11.26
N ALA A 128 -18.78 -0.28 -12.43
CA ALA A 128 -18.02 -1.04 -13.43
C ALA A 128 -16.70 -0.35 -13.80
N PHE A 129 -16.69 0.89 -14.21
CA PHE A 129 -15.47 1.57 -14.64
C PHE A 129 -14.48 1.83 -13.49
N ALA A 130 -14.95 2.27 -12.33
CA ALA A 130 -14.09 2.47 -11.15
C ALA A 130 -13.59 1.13 -10.60
N GLY A 131 -14.43 0.10 -10.65
CA GLY A 131 -14.07 -1.27 -10.26
C GLY A 131 -13.08 -1.91 -11.23
N GLU A 132 -13.25 -1.72 -12.54
CA GLU A 132 -12.32 -2.20 -13.57
C GLU A 132 -10.95 -1.51 -13.46
N LEU A 133 -10.92 -0.19 -13.25
CA LEU A 133 -9.69 0.55 -13.04
C LEU A 133 -8.99 0.12 -11.75
N ARG A 134 -9.74 -0.10 -10.68
CA ARG A 134 -9.19 -0.61 -9.41
C ARG A 134 -8.61 -2.01 -9.59
N ALA A 135 -9.34 -2.92 -10.23
CA ALA A 135 -8.86 -4.27 -10.51
C ALA A 135 -7.61 -4.26 -11.41
N LEU A 136 -7.57 -3.37 -12.40
CA LEU A 136 -6.42 -3.16 -13.27
C LEU A 136 -5.19 -2.67 -12.47
N LEU A 137 -5.38 -1.71 -11.57
CA LEU A 137 -4.32 -1.20 -10.70
C LEU A 137 -3.81 -2.28 -9.75
N GLU A 138 -4.71 -2.98 -9.05
CA GLU A 138 -4.37 -4.05 -8.11
C GLU A 138 -3.60 -5.17 -8.82
N THR A 139 -4.05 -5.59 -9.99
CA THR A 139 -3.36 -6.60 -10.80
C THR A 139 -1.97 -6.11 -11.26
N SER A 140 -1.86 -4.85 -11.70
CA SER A 140 -0.58 -4.28 -12.12
C SER A 140 0.42 -4.13 -10.97
N ILE A 141 -0.08 -3.82 -9.77
CA ILE A 141 0.74 -3.77 -8.57
C ILE A 141 1.21 -5.18 -8.18
N ASP A 142 0.34 -6.18 -8.27
CA ASP A 142 0.69 -7.58 -7.96
C ASP A 142 1.71 -8.17 -8.95
N GLU A 143 1.81 -7.63 -10.15
CA GLU A 143 2.82 -8.04 -11.15
C GLU A 143 4.19 -7.39 -10.96
N LEU A 144 4.29 -6.38 -10.09
CA LEU A 144 5.59 -5.82 -9.77
C LEU A 144 6.48 -6.87 -9.07
N PRO A 145 7.78 -6.90 -9.38
CA PRO A 145 8.76 -7.64 -8.58
C PRO A 145 8.66 -7.26 -7.09
N ASP A 146 8.92 -8.22 -6.19
CA ASP A 146 8.70 -8.07 -4.74
C ASP A 146 9.24 -6.75 -4.17
N GLY A 147 10.53 -6.50 -4.29
CA GLY A 147 11.12 -5.29 -3.74
C GLY A 147 10.62 -3.97 -4.36
N LEU A 148 10.12 -3.98 -5.60
CA LEU A 148 9.49 -2.82 -6.23
C LEU A 148 8.08 -2.60 -5.70
N ARG A 149 7.30 -3.68 -5.55
CA ARG A 149 5.95 -3.65 -5.02
C ARG A 149 5.91 -3.18 -3.57
N GLU A 150 6.76 -3.74 -2.73
CA GLU A 150 6.88 -3.36 -1.31
C GLU A 150 7.17 -1.86 -1.16
N VAL A 151 8.19 -1.37 -1.86
CA VAL A 151 8.53 0.05 -1.82
C VAL A 151 7.39 0.91 -2.36
N PHE A 152 6.73 0.51 -3.44
CA PHE A 152 5.61 1.25 -4.01
C PHE A 152 4.45 1.35 -3.01
N MET A 153 4.05 0.22 -2.42
CA MET A 153 2.96 0.18 -1.44
C MET A 153 3.26 1.04 -0.23
N LEU A 154 4.44 0.93 0.35
CA LEU A 154 4.80 1.69 1.54
C LEU A 154 4.93 3.20 1.28
N ARG A 155 5.48 3.58 0.12
CA ARG A 155 5.72 4.99 -0.24
C ARG A 155 4.49 5.70 -0.79
N GLU A 156 3.79 5.08 -1.76
CA GLU A 156 2.71 5.72 -2.51
C GLU A 156 1.33 5.47 -1.89
N VAL A 157 1.11 4.28 -1.34
CA VAL A 157 -0.21 3.92 -0.80
C VAL A 157 -0.27 4.22 0.70
N GLU A 158 0.74 3.82 1.46
CA GLU A 158 0.75 4.00 2.91
C GLU A 158 1.39 5.32 3.36
N GLY A 159 2.06 6.04 2.47
CA GLY A 159 2.59 7.38 2.73
C GLY A 159 3.76 7.43 3.70
N LEU A 160 4.51 6.33 3.89
CA LEU A 160 5.75 6.35 4.65
C LEU A 160 6.79 7.22 3.93
N ASN A 161 7.64 7.91 4.67
CA ASN A 161 8.77 8.61 4.06
C ASN A 161 9.91 7.64 3.68
N THR A 162 10.96 8.15 3.01
CA THR A 162 12.05 7.30 2.50
C THR A 162 12.81 6.62 3.62
N ALA A 163 13.09 7.33 4.72
CA ALA A 163 13.81 6.78 5.86
C ALA A 163 12.99 5.71 6.59
N GLU A 164 11.70 5.97 6.85
CA GLU A 164 10.78 4.99 7.45
C GLU A 164 10.67 3.73 6.58
N THR A 165 10.57 3.88 5.25
CA THR A 165 10.51 2.74 4.32
C THR A 165 11.82 1.94 4.34
N ALA A 166 12.95 2.61 4.33
CA ALA A 166 14.28 1.99 4.39
C ALA A 166 14.44 1.19 5.69
N GLU A 167 14.05 1.77 6.82
CA GLU A 167 14.08 1.10 8.12
C GLU A 167 13.15 -0.11 8.17
N CYS A 168 11.93 0.01 7.65
CA CYS A 168 10.96 -1.09 7.59
C CYS A 168 11.46 -2.28 6.77
N LEU A 169 12.06 -2.00 5.61
CA LEU A 169 12.52 -3.04 4.67
C LEU A 169 13.96 -3.51 4.93
N GLY A 170 14.69 -2.86 5.84
CA GLY A 170 16.09 -3.21 6.13
C GLY A 170 17.04 -2.90 4.96
N VAL A 171 16.76 -1.86 4.17
CA VAL A 171 17.56 -1.44 3.01
C VAL A 171 18.02 0.02 3.18
N SER A 172 18.93 0.49 2.32
CA SER A 172 19.33 1.91 2.33
C SER A 172 18.27 2.80 1.68
N GLU A 173 18.27 4.09 2.04
CA GLU A 173 17.39 5.09 1.41
C GLU A 173 17.57 5.21 -0.11
N ASP A 174 18.79 5.02 -0.61
CA ASP A 174 19.08 5.07 -2.04
C ASP A 174 18.49 3.87 -2.78
N VAL A 175 18.47 2.70 -2.15
CA VAL A 175 17.73 1.53 -2.65
C VAL A 175 16.23 1.83 -2.72
N VAL A 176 15.66 2.46 -1.69
CA VAL A 176 14.24 2.87 -1.71
C VAL A 176 13.94 3.83 -2.86
N LYS A 177 14.76 4.88 -3.05
CA LYS A 177 14.59 5.85 -4.15
C LYS A 177 14.66 5.17 -5.51
N THR A 178 15.65 4.30 -5.71
CA THR A 178 15.85 3.58 -6.96
C THR A 178 14.68 2.63 -7.24
N ARG A 179 14.28 1.83 -6.26
CA ARG A 179 13.13 0.90 -6.37
C ARG A 179 11.83 1.66 -6.64
N LEU A 180 11.59 2.79 -5.98
CA LEU A 180 10.41 3.62 -6.21
C LEU A 180 10.37 4.17 -7.65
N SER A 181 11.49 4.66 -8.16
CA SER A 181 11.58 5.12 -9.55
C SER A 181 11.27 4.00 -10.54
N ARG A 182 11.86 2.81 -10.33
CA ARG A 182 11.62 1.63 -11.17
C ARG A 182 10.17 1.13 -11.06
N SER A 183 9.58 1.08 -9.87
CA SER A 183 8.19 0.64 -9.69
C SER A 183 7.21 1.55 -10.43
N ARG A 184 7.41 2.87 -10.36
CA ARG A 184 6.60 3.84 -11.13
C ARG A 184 6.73 3.65 -12.64
N ALA A 185 7.95 3.36 -13.13
CA ALA A 185 8.17 3.10 -14.54
C ALA A 185 7.49 1.80 -14.99
N SER A 186 7.67 0.71 -14.23
CA SER A 186 7.02 -0.58 -14.51
C SER A 186 5.50 -0.47 -14.50
N LEU A 187 4.92 0.18 -13.50
CA LEU A 187 3.46 0.38 -13.46
C LEU A 187 2.94 1.20 -14.62
N ARG A 188 3.67 2.23 -15.03
CA ARG A 188 3.29 3.03 -16.21
C ARG A 188 3.26 2.18 -17.48
N ASN A 189 4.24 1.30 -17.66
CA ASN A 189 4.28 0.39 -18.80
C ASN A 189 3.13 -0.64 -18.74
N LEU A 190 2.95 -1.32 -17.60
CA LEU A 190 1.87 -2.31 -17.41
C LEU A 190 0.48 -1.71 -17.62
N LEU A 191 0.23 -0.52 -17.07
CA LEU A 191 -1.03 0.18 -17.25
C LEU A 191 -1.21 0.68 -18.70
N GLY A 192 -0.15 1.16 -19.34
CA GLY A 192 -0.17 1.60 -20.73
C GLY A 192 -0.50 0.47 -21.69
N GLU A 193 0.12 -0.70 -21.51
CA GLU A 193 -0.14 -1.89 -22.31
C GLU A 193 -1.57 -2.39 -22.15
N ARG A 194 -2.08 -2.42 -20.93
CA ARG A 194 -3.43 -2.94 -20.62
C ARG A 194 -4.55 -1.99 -21.01
N ALA A 195 -4.33 -0.69 -20.86
CA ALA A 195 -5.29 0.32 -21.25
C ALA A 195 -5.31 0.55 -22.78
N GLY A 196 -4.38 -0.07 -23.52
CA GLY A 196 -4.20 0.21 -24.94
C GLY A 196 -3.82 1.67 -25.23
N ILE A 197 -3.38 2.39 -24.19
CA ILE A 197 -3.03 3.81 -24.27
C ILE A 197 -1.50 3.90 -24.26
N VAL A 198 -0.93 4.16 -25.42
CA VAL A 198 0.47 4.57 -25.48
C VAL A 198 0.57 5.99 -24.94
N ALA A 199 1.48 6.27 -24.01
CA ALA A 199 1.62 7.57 -23.38
C ALA A 199 1.66 8.78 -24.37
N PRO A 200 2.19 8.64 -25.60
CA PRO A 200 2.08 9.66 -26.67
C PRO A 200 0.65 9.94 -27.13
N ASP A 201 -0.30 9.03 -26.89
CA ASP A 201 -1.70 9.18 -27.30
C ASP A 201 -2.56 9.91 -26.22
N ALA A 202 -2.04 10.02 -25.01
CA ALA A 202 -2.68 10.79 -23.95
C ALA A 202 -2.56 12.30 -24.25
N PHE A 203 -3.69 12.99 -24.20
CA PHE A 203 -3.77 14.43 -24.46
C PHE A 203 -3.39 14.86 -25.88
N ARG A 204 -3.54 13.98 -26.87
CA ARG A 204 -3.38 14.36 -28.29
C ARG A 204 -4.17 15.63 -28.59
N PHE A 205 -3.50 16.57 -29.25
CA PHE A 205 -4.12 17.75 -29.82
C PHE A 205 -4.42 17.48 -31.29
N PRO A 206 -5.65 17.02 -31.65
CA PRO A 206 -5.96 16.56 -33.00
C PRO A 206 -5.92 17.72 -34.00
N GLN A 207 -5.51 17.41 -35.24
CA GLN A 207 -5.36 18.34 -36.35
C GLN A 207 -6.52 19.35 -36.46
N PRO A 208 -7.81 18.92 -36.44
CA PRO A 208 -8.92 19.85 -36.53
C PRO A 208 -9.01 20.89 -35.39
N ARG A 209 -8.43 20.60 -34.22
CA ARG A 209 -8.31 21.59 -33.14
C ARG A 209 -7.15 22.55 -33.40
N CYS A 210 -6.05 22.05 -33.95
CA CYS A 210 -4.91 22.84 -34.35
C CYS A 210 -5.34 23.88 -35.40
N ASP A 211 -6.02 23.43 -36.44
CA ASP A 211 -6.48 24.28 -37.56
C ASP A 211 -7.44 25.40 -37.07
N ARG A 212 -8.35 25.07 -36.15
CA ARG A 212 -9.24 26.07 -35.54
C ARG A 212 -8.48 27.11 -34.71
N VAL A 213 -7.49 26.70 -33.94
CA VAL A 213 -6.67 27.62 -33.15
C VAL A 213 -5.87 28.52 -34.07
N VAL A 214 -5.24 27.97 -35.09
CA VAL A 214 -4.49 28.73 -36.09
C VAL A 214 -5.41 29.78 -36.79
N ALA A 215 -6.58 29.37 -37.28
CA ALA A 215 -7.54 30.27 -37.90
C ALA A 215 -7.99 31.37 -36.93
N ALA A 216 -8.29 31.04 -35.69
CA ALA A 216 -8.71 32.02 -34.68
C ALA A 216 -7.61 33.02 -34.32
N VAL A 217 -6.36 32.60 -34.31
CA VAL A 217 -5.20 33.49 -34.08
C VAL A 217 -5.02 34.45 -35.24
N PHE A 218 -5.02 33.93 -36.49
CA PHE A 218 -4.89 34.79 -37.67
C PHE A 218 -6.05 35.81 -37.83
N ALA A 219 -7.27 35.46 -37.42
CA ALA A 219 -8.39 36.40 -37.39
C ALA A 219 -8.21 37.57 -36.40
N ARG A 220 -7.25 37.46 -35.43
CA ARG A 220 -6.99 38.50 -34.43
C ARG A 220 -5.77 39.34 -34.73
N ILE A 221 -4.81 38.82 -35.48
CA ILE A 221 -3.54 39.50 -35.77
C ILE A 221 -3.43 39.99 -37.21
N GLY A 222 -4.36 39.61 -38.08
CA GLY A 222 -4.54 40.16 -39.43
C GLY A 222 -5.61 41.22 -39.47
#